data_877d245f5b4fca0b0899c9c60d85f209
#
_entry.id   877d245f5b4fca0b0899c9c60d85f209
#
_cell.length_a   1.000
_cell.length_b   1.000
_cell.length_c   1.000
_cell.angle_alpha   90.00
_cell.angle_beta   90.00
_cell.angle_gamma   90.00
#
_symmetry.space_group_name_H-M   'P 1'
#
loop_
_entity.id
_entity.type
_entity.pdbx_description
1 polymer ?
#
loop_
_entity_poly.entity_id
_entity_poly.type
_entity_poly.pdbx_seq_one_letter_code
_entity_poly.pdbx_strand_id
1 'polypeptide(L)'
;KLGQQXALQSHGVETNSFIKVVXGVGEVAEVLNQRSGRKSQDKDDLDKELVTEIADIIHYAVALAAINNLDLTKTILEKDKAASIKYGHTMNLTEFIQQKHQ
;
A
#
# COMPACT_ATOMS: atom_id res chain seq x y z
N LYS A 1 7.63 22.31 -24.51
CA LYS A 1 7.01 23.11 -23.46
C LYS A 1 5.91 22.35 -22.76
N LEU A 2 5.08 21.66 -23.54
CA LEU A 2 4.11 20.75 -22.92
C LEU A 2 4.84 19.63 -22.19
N GLY A 3 5.95 19.16 -22.75
CA GLY A 3 6.74 18.14 -22.09
C GLY A 3 7.33 18.62 -20.78
N GLN A 4 7.75 19.89 -20.73
CA GLN A 4 8.27 20.44 -19.48
C GLN A 4 7.19 20.57 -18.44
N GLN A 5 6.00 20.98 -18.86
CA GLN A 5 4.89 21.06 -17.93
C GLN A 5 4.52 19.69 -17.37
N UNK A 6 4.50 18.87 -18.10
CA UNK A 6 4.26 17.72 -17.73
C UNK A 6 5.12 17.16 -16.84
N ALA A 7 6.25 17.27 -17.12
CA ALA A 7 7.27 16.79 -16.23
C ALA A 7 7.15 17.43 -14.85
N LEU A 8 6.92 18.73 -14.82
CA LEU A 8 6.77 19.44 -13.55
C LEU A 8 5.53 18.96 -12.80
N GLN A 9 4.43 18.74 -13.52
CA GLN A 9 3.22 18.24 -12.90
C GLN A 9 3.42 16.82 -12.36
N SER A 10 4.11 15.96 -13.14
CA SER A 10 4.40 14.61 -12.69
C SER A 10 5.29 14.60 -11.44
N HIS A 11 6.28 15.48 -11.42
CA HIS A 11 7.16 15.59 -10.25
C HIS A 11 6.38 16.04 -9.02
N GLY A 12 5.47 17.00 -9.18
CA GLY A 12 4.65 17.47 -8.08
C GLY A 12 3.73 16.38 -7.54
N VAL A 13 3.11 15.60 -8.43
CA VAL A 13 2.24 14.50 -8.04
C VAL A 13 3.06 13.40 -7.38
N GLU A 14 4.24 13.12 -7.91
CA GLU A 14 5.13 12.11 -7.33
C GLU A 14 5.51 12.48 -5.89
N THR A 15 5.94 13.74 -5.69
CA THR A 15 6.31 14.21 -4.36
C THR A 15 5.13 14.15 -3.41
N ASN A 16 3.95 14.58 -3.87
CA ASN A 16 2.74 14.54 -3.05
C ASN A 16 2.38 13.11 -2.66
N SER A 17 2.49 12.17 -3.60
CA SER A 17 2.19 10.78 -3.32
C SER A 17 3.14 10.21 -2.28
N PHE A 18 4.42 10.54 -2.38
CA PHE A 18 5.40 10.12 -1.40
C PHE A 18 5.08 10.66 -0.01
N ILE A 19 4.77 11.96 0.06
CA ILE A 19 4.44 12.59 1.34
C ILE A 19 3.20 11.94 1.95
N LYS A 20 2.21 11.65 1.13
CA LYS A 20 0.98 11.00 1.62
C LYS A 20 1.26 9.60 2.16
N VAL A 21 2.16 8.86 1.53
CA VAL A 21 2.54 7.55 2.03
C VAL A 21 3.21 7.69 3.39
N VAL A 22 4.11 8.61 3.53
CA VAL A 22 4.82 8.81 4.81
C VAL A 22 3.85 9.17 5.93
N UNK A 23 3.03 9.92 5.55
CA UNK A 23 2.20 10.25 6.42
C UNK A 23 1.37 9.29 6.79
N GLY A 24 0.89 8.64 5.97
CA GLY A 24 -0.02 7.55 6.28
C GLY A 24 0.58 6.52 7.21
N VAL A 25 1.84 6.22 7.02
CA VAL A 25 2.52 5.28 7.91
C VAL A 25 2.47 5.79 9.35
N GLY A 26 2.70 7.08 9.53
CA GLY A 26 2.61 7.68 10.86
C GLY A 26 1.22 7.58 11.45
N GLU A 27 0.21 7.81 10.62
CA GLU A 27 -1.18 7.72 11.08
C GLU A 27 -1.55 6.29 11.45
N VAL A 28 -1.06 5.30 10.70
CA VAL A 28 -1.27 3.90 11.06
C VAL A 28 -0.65 3.61 12.42
N ALA A 29 0.56 4.09 12.65
CA ALA A 29 1.22 3.88 13.93
C ALA A 29 0.41 4.48 15.08
N GLU A 30 -0.15 5.66 14.85
CA GLU A 30 -0.96 6.33 15.88
C GLU A 30 -2.23 5.53 16.18
N VAL A 31 -2.90 5.03 15.14
CA VAL A 31 -4.12 4.26 15.33
C VAL A 31 -3.81 2.96 16.07
N LEU A 32 -2.72 2.28 15.72
CA LEU A 32 -2.34 1.05 16.41
C LEU A 32 -2.04 1.32 17.87
N ASN A 33 -1.40 2.45 18.15
CA ASN A 33 -1.09 2.83 19.51
C ASN A 33 -2.38 3.08 20.32
N GLN A 34 -3.33 3.79 19.70
CA GLN A 34 -4.62 4.05 20.35
C GLN A 34 -5.39 2.75 20.57
N ARG A 35 -5.36 1.84 19.59
CA ARG A 35 -6.08 0.58 19.67
C ARG A 35 -5.60 -0.27 20.86
N SER A 36 -4.29 -0.32 21.04
CA SER A 36 -3.73 -1.14 22.10
C SER A 36 -4.03 -0.60 23.49
N GLY A 37 -4.29 0.71 23.59
CA GLY A 37 -4.56 1.33 24.89
C GLY A 37 -6.01 1.66 25.14
N ARG A 38 -6.91 1.34 24.20
CA ARG A 38 -8.31 1.75 24.31
C ARG A 38 -9.20 0.61 24.74
N LYS A 39 -10.35 0.99 25.27
CA LYS A 39 -11.38 0.04 25.66
C LYS A 39 -12.05 -0.54 24.42
N SER A 40 -12.66 -1.70 24.56
CA SER A 40 -13.24 -2.42 23.44
C SER A 40 -14.33 -1.64 22.71
N GLN A 41 -15.00 -0.73 23.39
CA GLN A 41 -16.07 0.04 22.76
C GLN A 41 -15.58 0.93 21.61
N ASP A 42 -14.30 1.27 21.60
CA ASP A 42 -13.72 2.10 20.55
C ASP A 42 -13.07 1.28 19.44
N LYS A 43 -13.09 -0.04 19.57
CA LYS A 43 -12.33 -0.90 18.65
C LYS A 43 -12.85 -0.79 17.22
N ASP A 44 -14.18 -0.81 17.04
CA ASP A 44 -14.74 -0.77 15.69
C ASP A 44 -14.40 0.52 14.96
N ASP A 45 -14.45 1.65 15.66
CA ASP A 45 -14.09 2.92 15.04
C ASP A 45 -12.62 2.97 14.69
N LEU A 46 -11.76 2.46 15.56
CA LEU A 46 -10.34 2.43 15.30
C LEU A 46 -10.01 1.48 14.17
N ASP A 47 -10.73 0.35 14.06
CA ASP A 47 -10.54 -0.57 12.96
C ASP A 47 -10.92 0.08 11.63
N LYS A 48 -12.02 0.84 11.59
CA LYS A 48 -12.39 1.57 10.39
C LYS A 48 -11.33 2.58 10.00
N GLU A 49 -10.82 3.30 10.98
CA GLU A 49 -9.76 4.28 10.73
C GLU A 49 -8.51 3.58 10.23
N LEU A 50 -8.16 2.45 10.82
CA LEU A 50 -6.98 1.71 10.42
C LEU A 50 -7.06 1.26 8.97
N VAL A 51 -8.18 0.66 8.57
CA VAL A 51 -8.31 0.18 7.20
C VAL A 51 -8.31 1.34 6.21
N THR A 52 -8.89 2.48 6.61
CA THR A 52 -8.86 3.65 5.74
C THR A 52 -7.44 4.14 5.53
N GLU A 53 -6.64 4.19 6.60
CA GLU A 53 -5.26 4.64 6.48
C GLU A 53 -4.43 3.67 5.64
N ILE A 54 -4.65 2.37 5.83
CA ILE A 54 -3.95 1.37 5.03
C ILE A 54 -4.32 1.50 3.55
N ALA A 55 -5.61 1.68 3.27
CA ALA A 55 -6.07 1.86 1.90
C ALA A 55 -5.43 3.08 1.25
N ASP A 56 -5.32 4.17 2.00
CA ASP A 56 -4.70 5.39 1.48
C ASP A 56 -3.22 5.16 1.16
N ILE A 57 -2.51 4.45 2.03
CA ILE A 57 -1.10 4.14 1.79
C ILE A 57 -0.97 3.36 0.48
N ILE A 58 -1.80 2.32 0.31
CA ILE A 58 -1.76 1.51 -0.90
C ILE A 58 -2.07 2.36 -2.13
N HIS A 59 -3.10 3.20 -2.03
CA HIS A 59 -3.50 4.06 -3.15
C HIS A 59 -2.36 4.97 -3.60
N TYR A 60 -1.72 5.64 -2.66
CA TYR A 60 -0.66 6.57 -3.03
C TYR A 60 0.62 5.86 -3.44
N ALA A 61 0.87 4.66 -2.90
CA ALA A 61 2.01 3.86 -3.35
C ALA A 61 1.79 3.40 -4.81
N VAL A 62 0.57 2.99 -5.14
CA VAL A 62 0.24 2.60 -6.51
C VAL A 62 0.38 3.80 -7.45
N ALA A 63 -0.07 4.97 -7.01
CA ALA A 63 0.05 6.18 -7.81
C ALA A 63 1.52 6.50 -8.09
N LEU A 64 2.37 6.34 -7.09
CA LEU A 64 3.79 6.57 -7.25
C LEU A 64 4.40 5.62 -8.28
N ALA A 65 4.02 4.36 -8.23
CA ALA A 65 4.49 3.37 -9.19
C ALA A 65 4.00 3.70 -10.60
N ALA A 66 2.73 4.10 -10.72
CA ALA A 66 2.15 4.42 -12.02
C ALA A 66 2.83 5.61 -12.68
N ILE A 67 3.13 6.64 -11.89
CA ILE A 67 3.82 7.83 -12.41
C ILE A 67 5.17 7.45 -13.02
N ASN A 68 5.82 6.46 -12.41
CA ASN A 68 7.15 6.04 -12.84
C ASN A 68 7.11 4.86 -13.83
N ASN A 69 5.92 4.48 -14.29
CA ASN A 69 5.75 3.38 -15.24
C ASN A 69 6.34 2.06 -14.75
N LEU A 70 6.17 1.81 -13.46
CA LEU A 70 6.69 0.59 -12.83
C LEU A 70 5.61 -0.48 -12.78
N ASP A 71 5.99 -1.72 -13.06
CA ASP A 71 5.05 -2.84 -12.99
C ASP A 71 5.00 -3.37 -11.57
N LEU A 72 4.19 -2.74 -10.76
CA LEU A 72 4.11 -3.07 -9.34
C LEU A 72 3.52 -4.46 -9.12
N THR A 73 2.48 -4.82 -9.88
CA THR A 73 1.85 -6.12 -9.74
C THR A 73 2.84 -7.25 -9.97
N LYS A 74 3.61 -7.17 -11.06
CA LYS A 74 4.59 -8.19 -11.37
C LYS A 74 5.61 -8.32 -10.24
N THR A 75 6.09 -7.19 -9.75
CA THR A 75 7.11 -7.20 -8.70
C THR A 75 6.56 -7.79 -7.41
N ILE A 76 5.33 -7.43 -7.03
CA ILE A 76 4.71 -7.97 -5.83
C ILE A 76 4.59 -9.49 -5.92
N LEU A 77 4.12 -9.99 -7.06
CA LEU A 77 3.94 -11.42 -7.23
C LEU A 77 5.28 -12.16 -7.20
N GLU A 78 6.30 -11.58 -7.80
CA GLU A 78 7.63 -12.20 -7.79
C GLU A 78 8.22 -12.25 -6.39
N LYS A 79 8.10 -11.17 -5.64
CA LYS A 79 8.62 -11.12 -4.27
C LYS A 79 7.85 -12.09 -3.37
N ASP A 80 6.53 -12.17 -3.56
CA ASP A 80 5.72 -13.08 -2.78
C ASP A 80 6.09 -14.53 -3.04
N LYS A 81 6.34 -14.88 -4.31
CA LYS A 81 6.74 -16.23 -4.65
C LYS A 81 8.06 -16.60 -4.00
N ALA A 82 9.03 -15.69 -4.07
CA ALA A 82 10.33 -15.94 -3.43
C ALA A 82 10.18 -16.09 -1.92
N ALA A 83 9.37 -15.26 -1.30
CA ALA A 83 9.15 -15.33 0.14
C ALA A 83 8.44 -16.63 0.52
N SER A 84 7.50 -17.08 -0.30
CA SER A 84 6.80 -18.34 -0.04
C SER A 84 7.76 -19.51 -0.04
N ILE A 85 8.70 -19.51 -0.96
CA ILE A 85 9.72 -20.57 -1.01
C ILE A 85 10.61 -20.46 0.22
N LYS A 86 11.09 -19.25 0.52
CA LYS A 86 12.03 -19.05 1.63
C LYS A 86 11.42 -19.46 2.98
N TYR A 87 10.14 -19.12 3.19
CA TYR A 87 9.48 -19.34 4.48
C TYR A 87 8.56 -20.55 4.48
N GLY A 88 8.56 -21.35 3.42
CA GLY A 88 7.81 -22.59 3.38
C GLY A 88 6.30 -22.45 3.38
N HIS A 89 5.79 -21.40 2.79
CA HIS A 89 4.34 -21.24 2.70
C HIS A 89 3.75 -22.30 1.77
N THR A 90 2.55 -22.75 2.08
CA THR A 90 1.90 -23.78 1.28
C THR A 90 1.35 -23.25 -0.03
N MET A 91 1.10 -21.95 -0.11
CA MET A 91 0.55 -21.34 -1.31
C MET A 91 1.06 -19.91 -1.41
N ASN A 92 1.48 -19.50 -2.62
CA ASN A 92 1.86 -18.12 -2.83
C ASN A 92 0.68 -17.32 -3.38
N LEU A 93 0.87 -16.01 -3.52
CA LEU A 93 -0.20 -15.11 -3.93
C LEU A 93 -0.69 -15.42 -5.34
N THR A 94 0.22 -15.75 -6.24
CA THR A 94 -0.15 -16.09 -7.61
C THR A 94 -1.08 -17.32 -7.62
N GLU A 95 -0.71 -18.34 -6.88
CA GLU A 95 -1.52 -19.56 -6.79
C GLU A 95 -2.88 -19.29 -6.18
N PHE A 96 -2.92 -18.45 -5.15
CA PHE A 96 -4.17 -18.09 -4.50
C PHE A 96 -5.10 -17.38 -5.48
N ILE A 97 -4.57 -16.44 -6.23
CA ILE A 97 -5.37 -15.69 -7.21
C ILE A 97 -5.90 -16.63 -8.29
N GLN A 98 -5.06 -17.53 -8.79
CA GLN A 98 -5.48 -18.49 -9.80
C GLN A 98 -6.58 -19.39 -9.28
N GLN A 99 -6.45 -19.85 -8.05
CA GLN A 99 -7.47 -20.71 -7.43
C GLN A 99 -8.80 -19.98 -7.31
N LYS A 100 -8.78 -18.71 -6.95
CA LYS A 100 -9.99 -17.92 -6.80
C LYS A 100 -10.74 -17.73 -8.11
N HIS A 101 -10.02 -17.75 -9.23
CA HIS A 101 -10.61 -17.50 -10.54
C HIS A 101 -10.97 -18.75 -11.30
N GLN A 102 -10.82 -19.92 -10.68
CA GLN A 102 -11.24 -21.20 -11.31
C GLN A 102 -12.71 -21.55 -11.08
#